data_61b1bc06147b1f71038de0c87285c7be
#
_entry.id   61b1bc06147b1f71038de0c87285c7be
#
_cell.length_a   1.000
_cell.length_b   1.000
_cell.length_c   1.000
_cell.angle_alpha   90.00
_cell.angle_beta   90.00
_cell.angle_gamma   90.00
#
_symmetry.space_group_name_H-M   'P 1'
#
loop_
_entity.id
_entity.type
_entity.pdbx_description
1 polymer ?
#
loop_
_entity_poly.entity_id
_entity_poly.type
_entity_poly.pdbx_seq_one_letter_code
_entity_poly.pdbx_strand_id
1 'polypeptide(L)'
;FSGEPVTGFLQGRPMLLRSENSNFNLANFMRTHIYSAIATLKIGMEILEEENVDIDKLMGHGGLFKTKYVGQKLMAGAMKTPVSVLSTAGEGGAWGIAVLASYAKNNFGLSLEEFLDNKVFSKYEISTVRPDINDVNGFEKYITLYKKSLAVEKSAVENI
;
A
#
# COMPACT_ATOMS: atom_id res chain seq x y z
N PHE A 1 -13.47 -4.61 -7.38
CA PHE A 1 -12.75 -3.92 -8.46
C PHE A 1 -13.19 -2.47 -8.54
N SER A 2 -12.27 -1.56 -8.86
CA SER A 2 -12.52 -0.15 -9.14
C SER A 2 -11.80 0.23 -10.43
N GLY A 3 -12.34 1.23 -11.14
CA GLY A 3 -11.68 1.77 -12.31
C GLY A 3 -10.47 2.61 -11.89
N GLU A 4 -9.31 2.28 -12.41
CA GLU A 4 -8.06 3.00 -12.18
C GLU A 4 -7.20 2.98 -13.46
N PRO A 5 -6.50 4.07 -13.80
CA PRO A 5 -5.68 4.11 -15.03
C PRO A 5 -4.68 2.95 -15.11
N VAL A 6 -4.09 2.55 -13.98
CA VAL A 6 -3.11 1.46 -13.91
C VAL A 6 -3.69 0.08 -14.28
N THR A 7 -5.00 -0.10 -14.18
CA THR A 7 -5.69 -1.34 -14.60
C THR A 7 -6.19 -1.29 -16.06
N GLY A 8 -6.03 -0.16 -16.73
CA GLY A 8 -6.38 0.03 -18.14
C GLY A 8 -7.81 0.52 -18.37
N PHE A 9 -8.60 0.83 -17.34
CA PHE A 9 -9.94 1.40 -17.47
C PHE A 9 -10.29 2.33 -16.31
N LEU A 10 -11.06 3.39 -16.63
CA LEU A 10 -11.41 4.44 -15.66
C LEU A 10 -12.66 4.13 -14.85
N GLN A 11 -13.51 3.24 -15.33
CA GLN A 11 -14.72 2.82 -14.64
C GLN A 11 -14.60 1.36 -14.22
N GLY A 12 -14.99 1.07 -13.00
CA GLY A 12 -15.04 -0.29 -12.49
C GLY A 12 -16.46 -0.76 -12.17
N ARG A 13 -16.59 -2.02 -11.84
CA ARG A 13 -17.83 -2.61 -11.32
C ARG A 13 -17.57 -3.24 -9.95
N PRO A 14 -18.37 -2.92 -8.92
CA PRO A 14 -18.31 -3.65 -7.66
C PRO A 14 -18.61 -5.13 -7.88
N MET A 15 -17.61 -5.98 -7.71
CA MET A 15 -17.74 -7.39 -8.06
C MET A 15 -16.88 -8.24 -7.12
N LEU A 16 -17.41 -9.41 -6.74
CA LEU A 16 -16.64 -10.45 -6.07
C LEU A 16 -16.53 -11.65 -7.01
N LEU A 17 -15.30 -11.95 -7.42
CA LEU A 17 -14.99 -13.10 -8.26
C LEU A 17 -14.26 -14.17 -7.41
N ARG A 18 -14.67 -15.42 -7.53
CA ARG A 18 -14.00 -16.55 -6.89
C ARG A 18 -13.96 -17.75 -7.81
N SER A 19 -12.91 -18.57 -7.70
CA SER A 19 -12.88 -19.89 -8.34
C SER A 19 -13.66 -20.91 -7.53
N GLU A 20 -14.04 -22.02 -8.16
CA GLU A 20 -14.71 -23.14 -7.51
C GLU A 20 -13.92 -23.73 -6.34
N ASN A 21 -12.58 -23.74 -6.46
CA ASN A 21 -11.66 -24.28 -5.46
C ASN A 21 -11.19 -23.25 -4.43
N SER A 22 -11.78 -22.03 -4.42
CA SER A 22 -11.37 -21.02 -3.46
C SER A 22 -11.76 -21.40 -2.02
N ASN A 23 -10.81 -21.26 -1.10
CA ASN A 23 -11.09 -21.40 0.33
C ASN A 23 -11.84 -20.17 0.84
N PHE A 24 -13.16 -20.13 0.58
CA PHE A 24 -14.02 -19.02 0.91
C PHE A 24 -14.49 -19.08 2.35
N ASN A 25 -13.87 -18.29 3.19
CA ASN A 25 -14.25 -18.05 4.59
C ASN A 25 -14.15 -16.57 4.93
N LEU A 26 -14.67 -16.16 6.09
CA LEU A 26 -14.68 -14.74 6.47
C LEU A 26 -13.29 -14.11 6.51
N ALA A 27 -12.29 -14.83 7.02
CA ALA A 27 -10.92 -14.32 7.10
C ALA A 27 -10.33 -14.06 5.70
N ASN A 28 -10.51 -14.98 4.76
CA ASN A 28 -10.05 -14.80 3.39
C ASN A 28 -10.86 -13.75 2.64
N PHE A 29 -12.16 -13.65 2.89
CA PHE A 29 -13.00 -12.59 2.33
C PHE A 29 -12.50 -11.20 2.78
N MET A 30 -12.27 -10.99 4.08
CA MET A 30 -11.74 -9.73 4.61
C MET A 30 -10.33 -9.43 4.08
N ARG A 31 -9.47 -10.45 3.98
CA ARG A 31 -8.13 -10.31 3.40
C ARG A 31 -8.18 -9.88 1.94
N THR A 32 -9.14 -10.38 1.16
CA THR A 32 -9.33 -10.01 -0.24
C THR A 32 -9.61 -8.52 -0.42
N HIS A 33 -10.38 -7.89 0.48
CA HIS A 33 -10.60 -6.45 0.43
C HIS A 33 -9.31 -5.64 0.60
N ILE A 34 -8.43 -6.06 1.52
CA ILE A 34 -7.14 -5.41 1.71
C ILE A 34 -6.21 -5.68 0.51
N TYR A 35 -6.17 -6.92 0.07
CA TYR A 35 -5.32 -7.31 -1.06
C TYR A 35 -5.73 -6.63 -2.37
N SER A 36 -7.02 -6.43 -2.62
CA SER A 36 -7.48 -5.70 -3.82
C SER A 36 -7.04 -4.24 -3.81
N ALA A 37 -7.05 -3.58 -2.65
CA ALA A 37 -6.53 -2.22 -2.52
C ALA A 37 -4.99 -2.15 -2.71
N ILE A 38 -4.26 -3.19 -2.31
CA ILE A 38 -2.81 -3.26 -2.49
C ILE A 38 -2.44 -3.66 -3.93
N ALA A 39 -3.31 -4.42 -4.62
CA ALA A 39 -3.02 -4.95 -5.95
C ALA A 39 -2.76 -3.87 -7.00
N THR A 40 -3.56 -2.80 -7.01
CA THR A 40 -3.36 -1.67 -7.92
C THR A 40 -2.07 -0.93 -7.64
N LEU A 41 -1.72 -0.75 -6.36
CA LEU A 41 -0.42 -0.21 -5.97
C LEU A 41 0.72 -1.10 -6.45
N LYS A 42 0.62 -2.44 -6.28
CA LYS A 42 1.65 -3.38 -6.77
C LYS A 42 1.84 -3.30 -8.28
N ILE A 43 0.75 -3.24 -9.04
CA ILE A 43 0.82 -3.08 -10.51
C ILE A 43 1.52 -1.76 -10.88
N GLY A 44 1.20 -0.66 -10.20
CA GLY A 44 1.89 0.62 -10.41
C GLY A 44 3.37 0.58 -10.04
N MET A 45 3.74 -0.17 -8.99
CA MET A 45 5.13 -0.32 -8.56
C MET A 45 5.97 -1.17 -9.52
N GLU A 46 5.37 -1.99 -10.37
CA GLU A 46 6.09 -2.77 -11.40
C GLU A 46 6.83 -1.86 -12.39
N ILE A 47 6.35 -0.64 -12.62
CA ILE A 47 7.04 0.36 -13.43
C ILE A 47 8.42 0.69 -12.84
N LEU A 48 8.52 0.77 -11.50
CA LEU A 48 9.81 1.02 -10.84
C LEU A 48 10.75 -0.19 -10.96
N GLU A 49 10.19 -1.40 -10.92
CA GLU A 49 10.96 -2.64 -11.15
C GLU A 49 11.51 -2.68 -12.59
N GLU A 50 10.71 -2.30 -13.59
CA GLU A 50 11.12 -2.21 -15.00
C GLU A 50 12.21 -1.15 -15.23
N GLU A 51 12.15 -0.04 -14.52
CA GLU A 51 13.15 1.04 -14.55
C GLU A 51 14.38 0.74 -13.65
N ASN A 52 14.46 -0.44 -13.04
CA ASN A 52 15.55 -0.87 -12.14
C ASN A 52 15.75 0.08 -10.94
N VAL A 53 14.67 0.60 -10.39
CA VAL A 53 14.69 1.40 -9.17
C VAL A 53 14.62 0.48 -7.95
N ASP A 54 15.70 0.41 -7.20
CA ASP A 54 15.74 -0.34 -5.95
C ASP A 54 15.00 0.40 -4.83
N ILE A 55 14.17 -0.32 -4.10
CA ILE A 55 13.43 0.22 -2.96
C ILE A 55 13.85 -0.51 -1.69
N ASP A 56 14.65 0.14 -0.87
CA ASP A 56 15.13 -0.43 0.40
C ASP A 56 14.03 -0.55 1.45
N LYS A 57 13.08 0.39 1.47
CA LYS A 57 12.08 0.51 2.50
C LYS A 57 10.86 1.33 2.04
N LEU A 58 9.68 0.90 2.45
CA LEU A 58 8.45 1.68 2.30
C LEU A 58 8.07 2.34 3.62
N MET A 59 7.61 3.60 3.56
CA MET A 59 7.03 4.29 4.71
C MET A 59 5.51 4.28 4.59
N GLY A 60 4.85 3.60 5.55
CA GLY A 60 3.40 3.49 5.59
C GLY A 60 2.75 4.58 6.45
N HIS A 61 1.65 5.15 5.97
CA HIS A 61 0.81 6.07 6.76
C HIS A 61 -0.66 5.96 6.34
N GLY A 62 -1.55 6.47 7.18
CA GLY A 62 -3.00 6.46 6.95
C GLY A 62 -3.74 5.29 7.60
N GLY A 63 -5.02 5.15 7.26
CA GLY A 63 -5.96 4.27 7.95
C GLY A 63 -5.57 2.79 7.98
N LEU A 64 -4.94 2.28 6.92
CA LEU A 64 -4.46 0.89 6.86
C LEU A 64 -3.48 0.54 8.00
N PHE A 65 -2.71 1.52 8.47
CA PHE A 65 -1.67 1.33 9.49
C PHE A 65 -2.13 1.65 10.92
N LYS A 66 -3.40 2.04 11.12
CA LYS A 66 -3.97 2.26 12.47
C LYS A 66 -4.00 0.98 13.30
N THR A 67 -4.23 -0.17 12.66
CA THR A 67 -4.10 -1.47 13.34
C THR A 67 -2.66 -1.92 13.34
N LYS A 68 -2.06 -1.88 14.52
CA LYS A 68 -0.63 -2.17 14.71
C LYS A 68 -0.21 -3.49 14.04
N TYR A 69 0.83 -3.44 13.25
CA TYR A 69 1.45 -4.54 12.49
C TYR A 69 0.61 -5.17 11.36
N VAL A 70 -0.71 -5.06 11.34
CA VAL A 70 -1.55 -5.74 10.34
C VAL A 70 -1.30 -5.18 8.93
N GLY A 71 -1.48 -3.87 8.75
CA GLY A 71 -1.22 -3.22 7.46
C GLY A 71 0.23 -3.36 7.00
N GLN A 72 1.18 -3.21 7.95
CA GLN A 72 2.61 -3.38 7.65
C GLN A 72 2.93 -4.79 7.13
N LYS A 73 2.42 -5.82 7.80
CA LYS A 73 2.67 -7.22 7.43
C LYS A 73 2.12 -7.54 6.04
N LEU A 74 0.88 -7.16 5.76
CA LEU A 74 0.25 -7.40 4.48
C LEU A 74 0.94 -6.63 3.34
N MET A 75 1.31 -5.37 3.59
CA MET A 75 2.02 -4.54 2.62
C MET A 75 3.45 -5.06 2.38
N ALA A 76 4.18 -5.44 3.43
CA ALA A 76 5.53 -5.98 3.30
C ALA A 76 5.54 -7.28 2.48
N GLY A 77 4.58 -8.18 2.72
CA GLY A 77 4.43 -9.40 1.92
C GLY A 77 4.10 -9.12 0.46
N ALA A 78 3.21 -8.15 0.21
CA ALA A 78 2.80 -7.78 -1.14
C ALA A 78 3.93 -7.11 -1.95
N MET A 79 4.69 -6.23 -1.32
CA MET A 79 5.74 -5.45 -1.99
C MET A 79 7.13 -6.09 -1.91
N LYS A 80 7.29 -7.20 -1.18
CA LYS A 80 8.58 -7.87 -0.91
C LYS A 80 9.63 -6.95 -0.27
N THR A 81 9.19 -5.88 0.38
CA THR A 81 10.02 -4.79 0.87
C THR A 81 9.66 -4.50 2.33
N PRO A 82 10.64 -4.18 3.19
CA PRO A 82 10.36 -3.77 4.57
C PRO A 82 9.42 -2.56 4.62
N VAL A 83 8.43 -2.61 5.50
CA VAL A 83 7.48 -1.50 5.72
C VAL A 83 7.66 -0.91 7.11
N SER A 84 7.99 0.37 7.16
CA SER A 84 8.16 1.14 8.37
C SER A 84 6.97 2.08 8.59
N VAL A 85 6.59 2.25 9.85
CA VAL A 85 5.47 3.11 10.25
C VAL A 85 5.89 3.92 11.46
N LEU A 86 5.66 5.22 11.40
CA LEU A 86 5.85 6.13 12.53
C LEU A 86 4.70 5.97 13.55
N SER A 87 4.94 6.24 14.81
CA SER A 87 3.91 6.24 15.85
C SER A 87 2.73 7.20 15.56
N THR A 88 2.95 8.21 14.70
CA THR A 88 1.96 9.20 14.25
C THR A 88 1.28 8.84 12.92
N ALA A 89 1.58 7.70 12.34
CA ALA A 89 1.19 7.35 10.97
C ALA A 89 -0.34 7.30 10.72
N GLY A 90 -1.15 7.20 11.77
CA GLY A 90 -2.61 7.19 11.63
C GLY A 90 -3.20 8.47 11.01
N GLU A 91 -2.50 9.60 11.13
CA GLU A 91 -2.94 10.93 10.68
C GLU A 91 -1.92 11.57 9.72
N GLY A 92 -1.20 10.76 8.95
CA GLY A 92 -0.02 11.15 8.19
C GLY A 92 -0.18 12.37 7.27
N GLY A 93 -1.31 12.50 6.58
CA GLY A 93 -1.54 13.63 5.68
C GLY A 93 -1.63 14.98 6.40
N ALA A 94 -2.53 15.08 7.38
CA ALA A 94 -2.71 16.31 8.18
C ALA A 94 -1.43 16.67 8.96
N TRP A 95 -0.79 15.65 9.54
CA TRP A 95 0.46 15.84 10.26
C TRP A 95 1.59 16.33 9.33
N GLY A 96 1.73 15.75 8.13
CA GLY A 96 2.74 16.17 7.16
C GLY A 96 2.59 17.62 6.71
N ILE A 97 1.35 18.06 6.44
CA ILE A 97 1.05 19.47 6.13
C ILE A 97 1.41 20.40 7.30
N ALA A 98 1.08 20.00 8.53
CA ALA A 98 1.44 20.78 9.72
C ALA A 98 2.96 20.89 9.90
N VAL A 99 3.71 19.84 9.63
CA VAL A 99 5.19 19.84 9.66
C VAL A 99 5.75 20.79 8.61
N LEU A 100 5.25 20.76 7.37
CA LEU A 100 5.68 21.69 6.32
C LEU A 100 5.35 23.15 6.65
N ALA A 101 4.16 23.42 7.20
CA ALA A 101 3.79 24.76 7.66
C ALA A 101 4.71 25.25 8.79
N SER A 102 5.07 24.36 9.73
CA SER A 102 6.02 24.65 10.80
C SER A 102 7.41 24.97 10.23
N TYR A 103 7.90 24.19 9.28
CA TYR A 103 9.16 24.46 8.60
C TYR A 103 9.16 25.80 7.88
N ALA A 104 8.11 26.09 7.11
CA ALA A 104 7.99 27.35 6.37
C ALA A 104 8.05 28.58 7.29
N LYS A 105 7.52 28.46 8.51
CA LYS A 105 7.50 29.55 9.50
C LYS A 105 8.76 29.62 10.36
N ASN A 106 9.34 28.48 10.73
CA ASN A 106 10.41 28.37 11.74
C ASN A 106 11.44 27.32 11.33
N ASN A 107 12.13 27.51 10.18
CA ASN A 107 13.14 26.58 9.70
C ASN A 107 14.47 26.62 10.50
N PHE A 108 14.67 27.64 11.34
CA PHE A 108 15.91 27.82 12.13
C PHE A 108 17.19 27.89 11.28
N GLY A 109 17.10 28.26 10.00
CA GLY A 109 18.23 28.26 9.08
C GLY A 109 18.66 26.86 8.60
N LEU A 110 17.89 25.81 8.94
CA LEU A 110 18.13 24.43 8.53
C LEU A 110 17.54 24.14 7.15
N SER A 111 18.13 23.20 6.43
CA SER A 111 17.47 22.59 5.28
C SER A 111 16.23 21.79 5.72
N LEU A 112 15.33 21.44 4.79
CA LEU A 112 14.16 20.62 5.13
C LEU A 112 14.58 19.26 5.71
N GLU A 113 15.59 18.62 5.15
CA GLU A 113 16.13 17.34 5.61
C GLU A 113 16.64 17.46 7.06
N GLU A 114 17.51 18.43 7.34
CA GLU A 114 18.03 18.66 8.69
C GLU A 114 16.92 19.00 9.69
N PHE A 115 15.92 19.78 9.28
CA PHE A 115 14.77 20.08 10.13
C PHE A 115 13.96 18.81 10.45
N LEU A 116 13.69 17.98 9.45
CA LEU A 116 12.95 16.72 9.63
C LEU A 116 13.71 15.78 10.58
N ASP A 117 15.00 15.59 10.36
CA ASP A 117 15.82 14.69 11.18
C ASP A 117 15.97 15.17 12.62
N ASN A 118 16.31 16.45 12.82
CA ASN A 118 16.66 16.97 14.13
C ASN A 118 15.45 17.42 14.98
N LYS A 119 14.38 17.91 14.35
CA LYS A 119 13.24 18.51 15.06
C LYS A 119 11.98 17.66 15.03
N VAL A 120 11.83 16.83 14.02
CA VAL A 120 10.61 16.05 13.79
C VAL A 120 10.84 14.58 14.10
N PHE A 121 11.62 13.87 13.31
CA PHE A 121 11.72 12.41 13.39
C PHE A 121 12.52 11.90 14.59
N SER A 122 13.42 12.70 15.14
CA SER A 122 14.20 12.34 16.35
C SER A 122 13.35 11.97 17.57
N LYS A 123 12.07 12.35 17.59
CA LYS A 123 11.16 12.16 18.74
C LYS A 123 10.15 11.02 18.55
N TYR A 124 10.12 10.39 17.37
CA TYR A 124 9.11 9.38 17.05
C TYR A 124 9.70 7.98 16.96
N GLU A 125 8.99 7.04 17.52
CA GLU A 125 9.30 5.63 17.36
C GLU A 125 8.92 5.16 15.95
N ILE A 126 9.79 4.38 15.34
CA ILE A 126 9.58 3.73 14.05
C ILE A 126 9.48 2.23 14.29
N SER A 127 8.37 1.63 13.87
CA SER A 127 8.23 0.18 13.80
C SER A 127 8.45 -0.29 12.37
N THR A 128 9.24 -1.36 12.18
CA THR A 128 9.53 -1.93 10.87
C THR A 128 9.16 -3.40 10.84
N VAL A 129 8.40 -3.80 9.84
CA VAL A 129 8.06 -5.20 9.56
C VAL A 129 8.71 -5.62 8.26
N ARG A 130 9.45 -6.75 8.29
CA ARG A 130 10.05 -7.36 7.12
C ARG A 130 9.07 -8.31 6.42
N PRO A 131 9.23 -8.57 5.12
CA PRO A 131 8.42 -9.57 4.41
C PRO A 131 8.54 -10.97 5.04
N ASP A 132 7.40 -11.64 5.25
CA ASP A 132 7.33 -13.06 5.58
C ASP A 132 7.11 -13.85 4.29
N ILE A 133 7.84 -14.96 4.12
CA ILE A 133 7.80 -15.73 2.87
C ILE A 133 6.42 -16.32 2.57
N ASN A 134 5.62 -16.67 3.59
CA ASN A 134 4.28 -17.19 3.38
C ASN A 134 3.33 -16.09 2.91
N ASP A 135 3.46 -14.87 3.45
CA ASP A 135 2.67 -13.71 3.01
C ASP A 135 3.07 -13.29 1.59
N VAL A 136 4.37 -13.32 1.26
CA VAL A 136 4.86 -13.10 -0.12
C VAL A 136 4.24 -14.11 -1.08
N ASN A 137 4.38 -15.40 -0.82
CA ASN A 137 3.85 -16.46 -1.68
C ASN A 137 2.32 -16.42 -1.78
N GLY A 138 1.65 -16.04 -0.71
CA GLY A 138 0.20 -15.87 -0.67
C GLY A 138 -0.25 -14.71 -1.57
N PHE A 139 0.42 -13.57 -1.49
CA PHE A 139 0.10 -12.42 -2.32
C PHE A 139 0.45 -12.65 -3.80
N GLU A 140 1.55 -13.33 -4.11
CA GLU A 140 1.93 -13.68 -5.50
C GLU A 140 0.85 -14.50 -6.20
N LYS A 141 0.28 -15.48 -5.51
CA LYS A 141 -0.86 -16.26 -6.03
C LYS A 141 -2.08 -15.36 -6.25
N TYR A 142 -2.35 -14.46 -5.29
CA TYR A 142 -3.46 -13.54 -5.38
C TYR A 142 -3.31 -12.55 -6.55
N ILE A 143 -2.17 -11.87 -6.69
CA ILE A 143 -1.97 -10.85 -7.73
C ILE A 143 -2.01 -11.46 -9.13
N THR A 144 -1.53 -12.70 -9.29
CA THR A 144 -1.62 -13.43 -10.55
C THR A 144 -3.08 -13.67 -10.96
N LEU A 145 -3.94 -14.05 -10.01
CA LEU A 145 -5.37 -14.25 -10.26
C LEU A 145 -6.08 -12.90 -10.45
N TYR A 146 -5.71 -11.90 -9.68
CA TYR A 146 -6.25 -10.53 -9.81
C TYR A 146 -6.02 -9.98 -11.21
N LYS A 147 -4.79 -10.04 -11.73
CA LYS A 147 -4.46 -9.59 -13.09
C LYS A 147 -5.27 -10.33 -14.16
N LYS A 148 -5.43 -11.64 -14.04
CA LYS A 148 -6.29 -12.42 -14.96
C LYS A 148 -7.75 -12.01 -14.89
N SER A 149 -8.25 -11.65 -13.71
CA SER A 149 -9.65 -11.27 -13.51
C SER A 149 -9.98 -9.86 -14.02
N LEU A 150 -8.97 -9.02 -14.32
CA LEU A 150 -9.21 -7.72 -14.97
C LEU A 150 -9.91 -7.85 -16.32
N ALA A 151 -9.72 -8.94 -17.05
CA ALA A 151 -10.47 -9.19 -18.29
C ALA A 151 -11.98 -9.37 -18.05
N VAL A 152 -12.36 -9.99 -16.93
CA VAL A 152 -13.77 -10.13 -16.52
C VAL A 152 -14.34 -8.78 -16.13
N GLU A 153 -13.58 -7.98 -15.37
CA GLU A 153 -13.95 -6.61 -14.98
C GLU A 153 -14.15 -5.73 -16.22
N LYS A 154 -13.22 -5.80 -17.17
CA LYS A 154 -13.32 -5.08 -18.44
C LYS A 154 -14.61 -5.45 -19.19
N SER A 155 -14.90 -6.74 -19.32
CA SER A 155 -16.13 -7.21 -19.96
C SER A 155 -17.39 -6.71 -19.24
N ALA A 156 -17.37 -6.67 -17.89
CA ALA A 156 -18.48 -6.12 -17.12
C ALA A 156 -18.67 -4.60 -17.37
N VAL A 157 -17.57 -3.85 -17.47
CA VAL A 157 -17.63 -2.40 -17.77
C VAL A 157 -18.21 -2.14 -19.18
N GLU A 158 -17.87 -2.99 -20.14
CA GLU A 158 -18.31 -2.83 -21.55
C GLU A 158 -19.75 -3.28 -21.79
N ASN A 159 -20.31 -4.16 -20.94
CA ASN A 159 -21.60 -4.81 -21.22
C ASN A 159 -22.68 -4.59 -20.14
N ILE A 160 -22.36 -4.01 -19.02
CA ILE A 160 -23.29 -3.70 -17.91
C ILE A 160 -23.14 -2.22 -17.50
#